data_8b0ec5bb5b9ecedc4be74535cfb16978
#
_entry.id   8b0ec5bb5b9ecedc4be74535cfb16978
#
_cell.length_a   1.000
_cell.length_b   1.000
_cell.length_c   1.000
_cell.angle_alpha   90.00
_cell.angle_beta   90.00
_cell.angle_gamma   90.00
#
_symmetry.space_group_name_H-M   'P 1'
#
loop_
_entity.id
_entity.type
_entity.pdbx_description
1 polymer ?
#
loop_
_entity_poly.entity_id
_entity_poly.type
_entity_poly.pdbx_seq_one_letter_code
_entity_poly.pdbx_strand_id
1 'polypeptide(L)'
;MAASLSEYTTLGKPPERVEFREPLGPMATFRSKGKKAVLTKDLLTSAKGAVEFADAEKNLPTDIQVGPDADLSPHDFLATASKLLHILLNGKSLPNRITLSKSKPPHLRYLSVAGFRKACKWKVLPRRFKASRIFEQIALQAWTLKPAQPSTRSE
;
A
#
# COMPACT_ATOMS: atom_id res chain seq x y z
N MET A 1 -3.20 -5.56 7.20
CA MET A 1 -1.86 -5.21 7.73
C MET A 1 -1.86 -3.92 8.53
N ALA A 2 -2.13 -2.74 7.95
CA ALA A 2 -2.18 -1.49 8.73
C ALA A 2 -3.20 -1.59 9.88
N ALA A 3 -4.40 -2.09 9.61
CA ALA A 3 -5.40 -2.34 10.64
C ALA A 3 -4.93 -3.29 11.75
N SER A 4 -4.26 -4.38 11.39
CA SER A 4 -3.70 -5.32 12.40
C SER A 4 -2.66 -4.65 13.30
N LEU A 5 -1.81 -3.77 12.74
CA LEU A 5 -0.84 -3.01 13.53
C LEU A 5 -1.51 -1.91 14.36
N SER A 6 -2.54 -1.26 13.84
CA SER A 6 -3.35 -0.28 14.56
C SER A 6 -4.01 -0.92 15.80
N GLU A 7 -4.63 -2.08 15.63
CA GLU A 7 -5.25 -2.81 16.73
C GLU A 7 -4.22 -3.35 17.74
N TYR A 8 -3.05 -3.78 17.26
CA TYR A 8 -1.95 -4.16 18.14
C TYR A 8 -1.54 -3.02 19.08
N THR A 9 -1.51 -1.76 18.62
CA THR A 9 -1.18 -0.61 19.47
C THR A 9 -2.18 -0.42 20.62
N THR A 10 -3.42 -0.84 20.43
CA THR A 10 -4.48 -0.71 21.43
C THR A 10 -4.53 -1.92 22.37
N LEU A 11 -4.36 -3.13 21.82
CA LEU A 11 -4.55 -4.39 22.56
C LEU A 11 -3.27 -4.94 23.18
N GLY A 12 -2.09 -4.46 22.75
CA GLY A 12 -0.78 -4.99 23.18
C GLY A 12 -0.48 -6.42 22.68
N LYS A 13 -1.38 -7.02 21.91
CA LYS A 13 -1.26 -8.34 21.28
C LYS A 13 -1.85 -8.33 19.88
N PRO A 14 -1.42 -9.25 18.98
CA PRO A 14 -2.01 -9.37 17.65
C PRO A 14 -3.53 -9.63 17.76
N PRO A 15 -4.36 -8.94 16.97
CA PRO A 15 -5.81 -9.18 16.97
C PRO A 15 -6.13 -10.55 16.36
N GLU A 16 -7.12 -11.24 16.89
CA GLU A 16 -7.62 -12.51 16.34
C GLU A 16 -8.42 -12.30 15.05
N ARG A 17 -9.07 -11.14 14.94
CA ARG A 17 -9.86 -10.74 13.78
C ARG A 17 -9.57 -9.28 13.45
N VAL A 18 -9.59 -8.96 12.18
CA VAL A 18 -9.43 -7.59 11.68
C VAL A 18 -10.57 -7.31 10.72
N GLU A 19 -11.22 -6.17 10.93
CA GLU A 19 -12.27 -5.72 10.02
C GLU A 19 -11.69 -5.47 8.63
N PHE A 20 -12.34 -6.04 7.61
CA PHE A 20 -11.96 -5.84 6.22
C PHE A 20 -12.44 -4.46 5.74
N ARG A 21 -11.51 -3.69 5.17
CA ARG A 21 -11.77 -2.37 4.61
C ARG A 21 -11.41 -2.35 3.13
N GLU A 22 -12.21 -1.67 2.34
CA GLU A 22 -12.01 -1.53 0.89
C GLU A 22 -11.85 -0.05 0.49
N PRO A 23 -10.81 0.65 0.96
CA PRO A 23 -10.58 2.03 0.54
C PRO A 23 -10.18 2.07 -0.94
N LEU A 24 -10.51 3.15 -1.60
CA LEU A 24 -9.99 3.47 -2.93
C LEU A 24 -8.47 3.71 -2.86
N GLY A 25 -7.81 3.66 -4.00
CA GLY A 25 -6.39 3.98 -4.10
C GLY A 25 -6.09 5.44 -3.73
N PRO A 26 -4.81 5.78 -3.52
CA PRO A 26 -4.42 7.13 -3.18
C PRO A 26 -4.73 8.12 -4.30
N MET A 27 -5.02 9.37 -3.95
CA MET A 27 -5.39 10.43 -4.91
C MET A 27 -4.23 10.88 -5.80
N ALA A 28 -2.98 10.65 -5.37
CA ALA A 28 -1.78 10.98 -6.12
C ALA A 28 -0.66 9.95 -5.92
N THR A 29 0.32 9.96 -6.81
CA THR A 29 1.52 9.15 -6.64
C THR A 29 2.51 9.84 -5.71
N PHE A 30 3.15 9.07 -4.85
CA PHE A 30 4.18 9.57 -3.93
C PHE A 30 5.43 8.69 -3.97
N ARG A 31 6.59 9.32 -3.88
CA ARG A 31 7.87 8.62 -3.71
C ARG A 31 8.34 8.79 -2.28
N SER A 32 8.56 7.69 -1.60
CA SER A 32 9.06 7.71 -0.22
C SER A 32 10.36 8.50 -0.08
N LYS A 33 10.41 9.30 1.00
CA LYS A 33 11.53 10.18 1.36
C LYS A 33 11.96 9.91 2.80
N GLY A 34 13.16 10.36 3.17
CA GLY A 34 13.65 10.32 4.53
C GLY A 34 14.65 9.21 4.83
N LYS A 35 14.80 8.88 6.10
CA LYS A 35 15.79 7.91 6.60
C LYS A 35 15.46 6.48 6.17
N LYS A 36 16.50 5.63 6.11
CA LYS A 36 16.35 4.21 5.78
C LYS A 36 15.75 3.35 6.90
N ALA A 37 15.72 3.85 8.12
CA ALA A 37 15.17 3.17 9.28
C ALA A 37 14.45 4.16 10.19
N VAL A 38 13.31 3.74 10.74
CA VAL A 38 12.46 4.53 11.63
C VAL A 38 12.27 3.83 12.97
N LEU A 39 11.78 4.54 13.96
CA LEU A 39 11.39 3.91 15.23
C LEU A 39 10.12 3.08 15.02
N THR A 40 10.10 1.91 15.62
CA THR A 40 8.94 1.00 15.51
C THR A 40 7.67 1.63 16.08
N LYS A 41 7.79 2.39 17.18
CA LYS A 41 6.66 3.12 17.76
C LYS A 41 6.02 4.12 16.78
N ASP A 42 6.85 4.82 15.99
CA ASP A 42 6.36 5.80 15.02
C ASP A 42 5.63 5.10 13.87
N LEU A 43 6.13 3.94 13.41
CA LEU A 43 5.45 3.13 12.40
C LEU A 43 4.08 2.63 12.90
N LEU A 44 3.99 2.21 14.17
CA LEU A 44 2.73 1.78 14.78
C LEU A 44 1.73 2.94 14.89
N THR A 45 2.18 4.11 15.33
CA THR A 45 1.33 5.33 15.37
C THR A 45 0.84 5.71 13.99
N SER A 46 1.71 5.66 12.98
CA SER A 46 1.34 5.95 11.59
C SER A 46 0.38 4.91 11.01
N ALA A 47 0.44 3.65 11.46
CA ALA A 47 -0.52 2.63 11.05
C ALA A 47 -1.94 2.98 11.54
N LYS A 48 -2.06 3.48 12.77
CA LYS A 48 -3.33 3.95 13.31
C LYS A 48 -3.87 5.15 12.50
N GLY A 49 -3.05 6.17 12.28
CA GLY A 49 -3.45 7.35 11.49
C GLY A 49 -3.84 7.00 10.05
N ALA A 50 -3.15 6.05 9.41
CA ALA A 50 -3.50 5.61 8.06
C ALA A 50 -4.85 4.88 8.00
N VAL A 51 -5.22 4.12 9.03
CA VAL A 51 -6.52 3.48 9.14
C VAL A 51 -7.62 4.52 9.38
N GLU A 52 -7.42 5.45 10.32
CA GLU A 52 -8.35 6.54 10.60
C GLU A 52 -8.61 7.39 9.36
N PHE A 53 -7.56 7.74 8.62
CA PHE A 53 -7.69 8.45 7.34
C PHE A 53 -8.51 7.64 6.32
N ALA A 54 -8.20 6.35 6.16
CA ALA A 54 -8.92 5.50 5.21
C ALA A 54 -10.40 5.32 5.58
N ASP A 55 -10.72 5.28 6.87
CA ASP A 55 -12.10 5.18 7.36
C ASP A 55 -12.88 6.49 7.15
N ALA A 56 -12.21 7.64 7.28
CA ALA A 56 -12.82 8.97 7.07
C ALA A 56 -12.98 9.30 5.58
N GLU A 57 -11.89 9.21 4.81
CA GLU A 57 -11.84 9.68 3.44
C GLU A 57 -12.24 8.62 2.41
N LYS A 58 -12.40 7.36 2.81
CA LYS A 58 -12.65 6.20 1.93
C LYS A 58 -11.57 5.98 0.86
N ASN A 59 -10.42 6.61 1.02
CA ASN A 59 -9.23 6.52 0.17
C ASN A 59 -8.00 6.15 0.99
N LEU A 60 -7.00 5.55 0.34
CA LEU A 60 -5.69 5.44 0.96
C LEU A 60 -5.00 6.81 0.98
N PRO A 61 -4.25 7.15 2.04
CA PRO A 61 -3.46 8.37 2.06
C PRO A 61 -2.43 8.36 0.92
N THR A 62 -2.14 9.52 0.35
CA THR A 62 -1.11 9.66 -0.70
C THR A 62 0.27 9.38 -0.17
N ASP A 63 0.56 9.82 1.03
CA ASP A 63 1.78 9.61 1.80
C ASP A 63 1.44 9.34 3.25
N ILE A 64 2.32 8.63 3.93
CA ILE A 64 2.19 8.26 5.33
C ILE A 64 3.43 8.73 6.06
N GLN A 65 3.27 9.76 6.87
CA GLN A 65 4.35 10.28 7.70
C GLN A 65 4.66 9.31 8.83
N VAL A 66 5.93 8.91 8.94
CA VAL A 66 6.42 7.99 9.98
C VAL A 66 7.42 8.73 10.88
N GLY A 67 6.86 9.31 11.94
CA GLY A 67 7.60 10.20 12.82
C GLY A 67 8.13 11.44 12.07
N PRO A 68 9.19 12.09 12.58
CA PRO A 68 9.83 13.22 11.92
C PRO A 68 10.79 12.79 10.80
N ASP A 69 11.05 11.52 10.65
CA ASP A 69 12.20 11.00 9.94
C ASP A 69 11.89 10.51 8.50
N ALA A 70 10.64 10.17 8.19
CA ALA A 70 10.31 9.61 6.89
C ALA A 70 8.84 9.83 6.49
N ASP A 71 8.64 10.08 5.19
CA ASP A 71 7.35 10.05 4.52
C ASP A 71 7.35 8.88 3.55
N LEU A 72 6.41 7.97 3.69
CA LEU A 72 6.35 6.74 2.91
C LEU A 72 5.17 6.76 1.94
N SER A 73 5.40 6.21 0.76
CA SER A 73 4.29 5.82 -0.10
C SER A 73 3.50 4.67 0.54
N PRO A 74 2.20 4.52 0.25
CA PRO A 74 1.39 3.45 0.83
C PRO A 74 1.98 2.05 0.62
N HIS A 75 2.59 1.77 -0.53
CA HIS A 75 3.19 0.47 -0.81
C HIS A 75 4.48 0.22 -0.02
N ASP A 76 5.36 1.21 0.16
CA ASP A 76 6.55 1.07 0.99
C ASP A 76 6.18 0.95 2.47
N PHE A 77 5.15 1.69 2.90
CA PHE A 77 4.58 1.57 4.24
C PHE A 77 4.05 0.14 4.46
N LEU A 78 3.20 -0.38 3.56
CA LEU A 78 2.66 -1.73 3.68
C LEU A 78 3.74 -2.82 3.66
N ALA A 79 4.78 -2.67 2.84
CA ALA A 79 5.91 -3.59 2.81
C ALA A 79 6.68 -3.58 4.13
N THR A 80 6.84 -2.40 4.76
CA THR A 80 7.50 -2.27 6.06
C THR A 80 6.62 -2.79 7.18
N ALA A 81 5.33 -2.47 7.16
CA ALA A 81 4.33 -2.95 8.10
C ALA A 81 4.20 -4.49 8.08
N SER A 82 4.29 -5.10 6.90
CA SER A 82 4.28 -6.56 6.73
C SER A 82 5.44 -7.23 7.46
N LYS A 83 6.65 -6.65 7.42
CA LYS A 83 7.79 -7.18 8.18
C LYS A 83 7.55 -7.11 9.68
N LEU A 84 7.00 -5.99 10.16
CA LEU A 84 6.71 -5.81 11.57
C LEU A 84 5.66 -6.81 12.04
N LEU A 85 4.59 -6.96 11.25
CA LEU A 85 3.53 -7.93 11.54
C LEU A 85 4.07 -9.36 11.55
N HIS A 86 4.96 -9.71 10.63
CA HIS A 86 5.62 -11.02 10.61
C HIS A 86 6.44 -11.29 11.89
N ILE A 87 7.15 -10.28 12.40
CA ILE A 87 7.87 -10.39 13.68
C ILE A 87 6.90 -10.68 14.82
N LEU A 88 5.79 -9.94 14.90
CA LEU A 88 4.77 -10.10 15.92
C LEU A 88 4.09 -11.48 15.88
N LEU A 89 3.70 -11.93 14.70
CA LEU A 89 3.01 -13.22 14.52
C LEU A 89 3.92 -14.41 14.86
N ASN A 90 5.24 -14.24 14.79
CA ASN A 90 6.20 -15.25 15.23
C ASN A 90 6.55 -15.14 16.73
N GLY A 91 5.83 -14.37 17.52
CA GLY A 91 6.04 -14.24 18.96
C GLY A 91 7.36 -13.57 19.33
N LYS A 92 8.03 -12.88 18.40
CA LYS A 92 9.29 -12.19 18.65
C LYS A 92 9.05 -10.79 19.22
N SER A 93 9.95 -10.35 20.09
CA SER A 93 9.93 -8.97 20.58
C SER A 93 10.15 -7.98 19.45
N LEU A 94 9.43 -6.86 19.49
CA LEU A 94 9.57 -5.81 18.50
C LEU A 94 10.93 -5.13 18.60
N PRO A 95 11.64 -4.94 17.49
CA PRO A 95 12.87 -4.16 17.49
C PRO A 95 12.55 -2.68 17.76
N ASN A 96 13.45 -1.97 18.41
CA ASN A 96 13.27 -0.53 18.65
C ASN A 96 13.21 0.28 17.33
N ARG A 97 13.94 -0.19 16.31
CA ARG A 97 13.97 0.42 14.96
C ARG A 97 13.74 -0.64 13.91
N ILE A 98 13.05 -0.26 12.84
CA ILE A 98 12.82 -1.10 11.68
C ILE A 98 13.37 -0.46 10.40
N THR A 99 14.06 -1.26 9.59
CA THR A 99 14.53 -0.82 8.27
C THR A 99 13.37 -0.79 7.29
N LEU A 100 13.21 0.35 6.62
CA LEU A 100 12.17 0.56 5.64
C LEU A 100 12.35 -0.35 4.42
N SER A 101 11.27 -0.91 3.95
CA SER A 101 11.22 -1.70 2.73
C SER A 101 10.81 -0.82 1.57
N LYS A 102 11.53 -0.98 0.45
CA LYS A 102 11.09 -0.43 -0.82
C LYS A 102 10.35 -1.50 -1.59
N SER A 103 9.15 -1.19 -2.01
CA SER A 103 8.32 -2.09 -2.80
C SER A 103 8.09 -1.48 -4.19
N LYS A 104 8.16 -2.33 -5.21
CA LYS A 104 7.69 -1.97 -6.56
C LYS A 104 6.44 -2.81 -6.82
N PRO A 105 5.26 -2.23 -6.75
CA PRO A 105 4.04 -2.96 -7.04
C PRO A 105 4.15 -3.63 -8.41
N PRO A 106 3.92 -4.94 -8.52
CA PRO A 106 4.13 -5.68 -9.77
C PRO A 106 3.25 -5.16 -10.92
N HIS A 107 2.09 -4.62 -10.62
CA HIS A 107 1.17 -4.05 -11.61
C HIS A 107 1.70 -2.77 -12.28
N LEU A 108 2.63 -2.03 -11.67
CA LEU A 108 3.27 -0.87 -12.32
C LEU A 108 4.08 -1.26 -13.57
N ARG A 109 4.49 -2.53 -13.69
CA ARG A 109 5.13 -3.03 -14.92
C ARG A 109 4.17 -3.08 -16.11
N TYR A 110 2.88 -3.32 -15.84
CA TYR A 110 1.84 -3.43 -16.86
C TYR A 110 1.20 -2.07 -17.19
N LEU A 111 1.33 -1.10 -16.28
CA LEU A 111 0.75 0.24 -16.42
C LEU A 111 1.71 1.26 -17.05
N SER A 112 2.93 0.86 -17.43
CA SER A 112 3.74 1.72 -18.28
C SER A 112 3.07 1.88 -19.64
N VAL A 113 3.17 3.09 -20.23
CA VAL A 113 2.63 3.36 -21.58
C VAL A 113 3.12 2.32 -22.60
N ALA A 114 4.39 1.91 -22.50
CA ALA A 114 4.98 0.86 -23.32
C ALA A 114 4.36 -0.52 -23.03
N GLY A 115 4.17 -0.87 -21.76
CA GLY A 115 3.53 -2.13 -21.36
C GLY A 115 2.06 -2.20 -21.80
N PHE A 116 1.31 -1.12 -21.63
CA PHE A 116 -0.07 -1.03 -22.06
C PHE A 116 -0.21 -1.15 -23.57
N ARG A 117 0.62 -0.44 -24.37
CA ARG A 117 0.64 -0.55 -25.82
C ARG A 117 1.00 -1.96 -26.31
N LYS A 118 1.86 -2.67 -25.58
CA LYS A 118 2.23 -4.05 -25.89
C LYS A 118 1.11 -5.05 -25.54
N ALA A 119 0.40 -4.82 -24.44
CA ALA A 119 -0.72 -5.65 -23.99
C ALA A 119 -1.98 -5.42 -24.83
N CYS A 120 -2.28 -4.15 -25.16
CA CYS A 120 -3.41 -3.80 -26.04
C CYS A 120 -2.99 -3.92 -27.50
N LYS A 121 -3.08 -5.11 -28.07
CA LYS A 121 -2.79 -5.38 -29.49
C LYS A 121 -3.72 -4.65 -30.46
N TRP A 122 -4.85 -4.17 -30.02
CA TRP A 122 -5.79 -3.38 -30.82
C TRP A 122 -5.40 -1.90 -30.69
N LYS A 123 -5.13 -1.32 -31.81
CA LYS A 123 -4.69 0.08 -31.98
C LYS A 123 -5.85 1.06 -31.70
N VAL A 124 -6.38 1.08 -30.49
CA VAL A 124 -7.49 1.97 -30.13
C VAL A 124 -6.99 3.42 -29.91
N LEU A 125 -5.71 3.59 -29.58
CA LEU A 125 -5.15 4.91 -29.30
C LEU A 125 -4.40 5.45 -30.52
N PRO A 126 -4.70 6.69 -30.97
CA PRO A 126 -3.94 7.36 -32.02
C PRO A 126 -2.44 7.40 -31.72
N ARG A 127 -1.57 7.34 -32.75
CA ARG A 127 -0.10 7.34 -32.59
C ARG A 127 0.45 8.51 -31.76
N ARG A 128 -0.25 9.65 -31.73
CA ARG A 128 0.15 10.86 -30.99
C ARG A 128 -0.65 11.09 -29.71
N PHE A 129 -1.46 10.13 -29.26
CA PHE A 129 -2.26 10.28 -28.09
C PHE A 129 -1.37 10.29 -26.81
N LYS A 130 -1.32 11.45 -26.17
CA LYS A 130 -0.61 11.67 -24.91
C LYS A 130 -1.63 11.65 -23.76
N ALA A 131 -1.95 10.49 -23.27
CA ALA A 131 -2.90 10.32 -22.15
C ALA A 131 -2.17 10.12 -20.83
N SER A 132 -1.17 10.96 -20.52
CA SER A 132 -0.38 10.83 -19.27
C SER A 132 -1.27 10.81 -18.04
N ARG A 133 -2.28 11.67 -17.96
CA ARG A 133 -3.23 11.72 -16.84
C ARG A 133 -4.11 10.46 -16.74
N ILE A 134 -4.53 9.87 -17.85
CA ILE A 134 -5.32 8.64 -17.84
C ILE A 134 -4.48 7.47 -17.30
N PHE A 135 -3.22 7.36 -17.71
CA PHE A 135 -2.33 6.32 -17.21
C PHE A 135 -1.98 6.52 -15.75
N GLU A 136 -1.86 7.75 -15.30
CA GLU A 136 -1.67 8.07 -13.90
C GLU A 136 -2.89 7.66 -13.06
N GLN A 137 -4.09 7.97 -13.52
CA GLN A 137 -5.33 7.55 -12.87
C GLN A 137 -5.49 6.03 -12.85
N ILE A 138 -5.18 5.34 -13.94
CA ILE A 138 -5.19 3.87 -13.98
C ILE A 138 -4.19 3.30 -12.97
N ALA A 139 -2.99 3.89 -12.87
CA ALA A 139 -1.99 3.46 -11.89
C ALA A 139 -2.48 3.64 -10.44
N LEU A 140 -3.15 4.74 -10.15
CA LEU A 140 -3.76 5.01 -8.85
C LEU A 140 -4.89 4.02 -8.55
N GLN A 141 -5.76 3.79 -9.50
CA GLN A 141 -6.90 2.86 -9.36
C GLN A 141 -6.49 1.39 -9.30
N ALA A 142 -5.30 1.03 -9.79
CA ALA A 142 -4.80 -0.34 -9.71
C ALA A 142 -4.66 -0.87 -8.27
N TRP A 143 -4.61 0.00 -7.27
CA TRP A 143 -4.66 -0.38 -5.86
C TRP A 143 -5.97 -1.03 -5.44
N THR A 144 -7.05 -0.73 -6.14
CA THR A 144 -8.41 -1.24 -5.86
C THR A 144 -8.79 -2.45 -6.70
N LEU A 145 -8.00 -2.77 -7.74
CA LEU A 145 -8.25 -3.95 -8.56
C LEU A 145 -7.91 -5.22 -7.77
N LYS A 146 -8.92 -5.96 -7.38
CA LYS A 146 -8.76 -7.31 -6.86
C LYS A 146 -8.29 -8.22 -8.01
N PRO A 147 -7.27 -9.08 -7.80
CA PRO A 147 -6.99 -10.11 -8.78
C PRO A 147 -8.25 -10.94 -8.98
N ALA A 148 -8.62 -11.18 -10.24
CA ALA A 148 -9.72 -12.08 -10.57
C ALA A 148 -9.43 -13.43 -9.94
N GLN A 149 -10.20 -13.82 -8.95
CA GLN A 149 -10.13 -15.17 -8.43
C GLN A 149 -10.83 -16.09 -9.45
N PRO A 150 -10.18 -17.18 -9.87
CA PRO A 150 -10.89 -18.16 -10.65
C PRO A 150 -12.10 -18.61 -9.84
N SER A 151 -13.29 -18.50 -10.42
CA SER A 151 -14.48 -19.04 -9.81
C SER A 151 -14.25 -20.54 -9.64
N THR A 152 -14.10 -21.00 -8.41
CA THR A 152 -14.25 -22.42 -8.10
C THR A 152 -15.72 -22.74 -8.39
N ARG A 153 -16.05 -23.11 -9.63
CA ARG A 153 -17.26 -23.86 -9.90
C ARG A 153 -17.09 -25.18 -9.17
N SER A 154 -17.74 -25.31 -8.04
CA SER A 154 -18.08 -26.62 -7.50
C SER A 154 -19.02 -27.27 -8.52
N GLU A 155 -18.52 -28.30 -9.18
CA GLU A 155 -19.33 -29.30 -9.89
C GLU A 155 -20.20 -30.07 -8.90
#